data_a1b27001f1ed44ab2b753555eb5b4de8
#
_entry.id   a1b27001f1ed44ab2b753555eb5b4de8
#
_cell.length_a   1.000
_cell.length_b   1.000
_cell.length_c   1.000
_cell.angle_alpha   90.00
_cell.angle_beta   90.00
_cell.angle_gamma   90.00
#
_symmetry.space_group_name_H-M   'P 1'
#
loop_
_entity.id
_entity.type
_entity.pdbx_description
1 polymer ?
#
loop_
_entity_poly.entity_id
_entity_poly.type
_entity_poly.pdbx_seq_one_letter_code
_entity_poly.pdbx_strand_id
1 'polypeptide(L)'
;HDRQGEEALTYLYESNSYVPLARIDQGKQAANDADARNAVYYFHNDVSGLPEELTSADGELIWQARYKVWGNAVQEEWVAHVAQRPTPTWGVAQGAARTSAHVPRPQNLRFQGQYLDRETGLHYNTFRFYDPDIGRFINPDPIGLLGGLNFYQYAPNPVGWIDPFGLASYDPGVYDVHFEARLPKDMYRLTDAEHFSEGNRQLHYAIKNDPVLASALEARYPGISEYVAPTRLGTFRGRAFSGTTWHHHGQVGGLLQLVDRADHASRHLDYHANGVGGRNTWGGGTGCR
;
A
#
# COMPACT_ATOMS: atom_id res chain seq x y z
N HIS A 1 12.07 1.43 -0.41
CA HIS A 1 13.47 1.84 -0.13
C HIS A 1 14.00 2.50 -1.40
N ASP A 2 14.10 3.81 -1.39
CA ASP A 2 14.66 4.57 -2.50
C ASP A 2 16.09 4.98 -2.12
N ARG A 3 17.06 4.72 -2.99
CA ARG A 3 18.46 5.10 -2.81
C ARG A 3 18.86 6.09 -3.89
N GLN A 4 19.08 7.33 -3.50
CA GLN A 4 19.75 8.32 -4.33
C GLN A 4 21.14 8.60 -3.75
N GLY A 5 22.16 7.94 -4.27
CA GLY A 5 23.52 8.01 -3.75
C GLY A 5 23.70 7.23 -2.42
N GLU A 6 24.44 7.79 -1.47
CA GLU A 6 24.71 7.17 -0.15
C GLU A 6 23.57 7.37 0.87
N GLU A 7 22.53 8.07 0.52
CA GLU A 7 21.42 8.41 1.38
C GLU A 7 20.20 7.56 1.03
N ALA A 8 19.39 7.15 2.02
CA ALA A 8 18.20 6.34 1.83
C ALA A 8 16.94 7.03 2.36
N LEU A 9 15.84 6.88 1.62
CA LEU A 9 14.49 7.18 2.09
C LEU A 9 13.80 5.86 2.45
N THR A 10 13.22 5.80 3.65
CA THR A 10 12.42 4.65 4.07
C THR A 10 11.00 5.13 4.30
N TYR A 11 10.05 4.47 3.65
CA TYR A 11 8.62 4.73 3.82
C TYR A 11 7.98 3.64 4.68
N LEU A 12 7.14 4.06 5.59
CA LEU A 12 6.28 3.19 6.40
C LEU A 12 4.84 3.36 5.92
N TYR A 13 4.13 2.26 5.80
CA TYR A 13 2.76 2.21 5.32
C TYR A 13 1.83 1.64 6.39
N GLU A 14 0.54 1.90 6.29
CA GLU A 14 -0.47 1.20 7.06
C GLU A 14 -0.39 -0.30 6.83
N SER A 15 -0.77 -1.08 7.84
CA SER A 15 -0.80 -2.53 7.74
C SER A 15 -1.75 -2.97 6.62
N ASN A 16 -1.26 -3.82 5.71
CA ASN A 16 -2.01 -4.32 4.54
C ASN A 16 -2.57 -3.22 3.62
N SER A 17 -1.92 -2.07 3.58
CA SER A 17 -2.32 -0.92 2.78
C SER A 17 -1.11 -0.34 2.05
N TYR A 18 -1.37 0.49 1.05
CA TYR A 18 -0.37 1.31 0.35
C TYR A 18 -0.44 2.78 0.78
N VAL A 19 -1.23 3.09 1.81
CA VAL A 19 -1.35 4.42 2.40
C VAL A 19 -0.09 4.71 3.21
N PRO A 20 0.70 5.73 2.86
CA PRO A 20 1.93 6.03 3.59
C PRO A 20 1.60 6.71 4.93
N LEU A 21 2.29 6.27 6.00
CA LEU A 21 2.18 6.83 7.36
C LEU A 21 3.33 7.77 7.67
N ALA A 22 4.56 7.33 7.37
CA ALA A 22 5.75 8.09 7.71
C ALA A 22 6.86 7.87 6.69
N ARG A 23 7.77 8.85 6.64
CA ARG A 23 9.01 8.82 5.88
C ARG A 23 10.19 9.07 6.81
N ILE A 24 11.24 8.28 6.67
CA ILE A 24 12.50 8.45 7.39
C ILE A 24 13.56 8.84 6.37
N ASP A 25 14.07 10.06 6.49
CA ASP A 25 15.22 10.55 5.73
C ASP A 25 16.48 10.18 6.50
N GLN A 26 17.25 9.22 5.99
CA GLN A 26 18.53 8.84 6.58
C GLN A 26 19.61 9.82 6.10
N GLY A 27 20.22 10.55 7.02
CA GLY A 27 21.32 11.47 6.72
C GLY A 27 22.61 10.72 6.35
N LYS A 28 23.56 11.41 5.68
CA LYS A 28 24.90 10.86 5.43
C LYS A 28 25.56 10.50 6.78
N GLN A 29 25.89 9.24 6.94
CA GLN A 29 26.82 8.80 7.97
C GLN A 29 28.24 9.21 7.54
N ALA A 30 28.67 10.39 7.93
CA ALA A 30 30.10 10.67 7.95
C ALA A 30 30.70 9.74 9.03
N ALA A 31 31.80 9.06 8.71
CA ALA A 31 32.40 7.99 9.52
C ALA A 31 32.78 8.40 10.97
N ASN A 32 32.55 9.63 11.37
CA ASN A 32 32.86 10.21 12.68
C ASN A 32 31.76 11.11 13.25
N ASP A 33 30.52 11.09 12.71
CA ASP A 33 29.46 11.97 13.19
C ASP A 33 28.44 11.17 14.01
N ALA A 34 28.58 11.22 15.34
CA ALA A 34 27.62 10.62 16.29
C ALA A 34 26.24 11.31 16.27
N ASP A 35 26.08 12.38 15.49
CA ASP A 35 24.89 13.24 15.40
C ASP A 35 24.11 13.10 14.07
N ALA A 36 24.40 12.10 13.24
CA ALA A 36 23.58 11.83 12.05
C ALA A 36 22.17 11.36 12.48
N ARG A 37 21.30 12.30 12.77
CA ARG A 37 19.92 12.04 13.17
C ARG A 37 19.09 11.80 11.93
N ASN A 38 18.39 10.66 11.88
CA ASN A 38 17.34 10.42 10.92
C ASN A 38 16.20 11.43 11.14
N ALA A 39 15.81 12.13 10.09
CA ALA A 39 14.60 12.97 10.15
C ALA A 39 13.37 12.12 9.86
N VAL A 40 12.36 12.24 10.72
CA VAL A 40 11.09 11.53 10.57
C VAL A 40 10.01 12.55 10.19
N TYR A 41 9.27 12.23 9.15
CA TYR A 41 8.13 13.03 8.68
C TYR A 41 6.88 12.16 8.62
N TYR A 42 5.74 12.73 9.00
CA TYR A 42 4.45 12.04 9.00
C TYR A 42 3.59 12.53 7.84
N PHE A 43 2.96 11.57 7.14
CA PHE A 43 2.06 11.87 6.04
C PHE A 43 0.65 12.20 6.54
N HIS A 44 0.05 13.19 5.91
CA HIS A 44 -1.38 13.46 5.96
C HIS A 44 -1.90 13.27 4.54
N ASN A 45 -2.83 12.34 4.40
CA ASN A 45 -3.33 11.89 3.12
C ASN A 45 -4.79 12.28 2.95
N ASP A 46 -5.24 12.41 1.71
CA ASP A 46 -6.66 12.50 1.40
C ASP A 46 -7.38 11.14 1.58
N VAL A 47 -8.67 11.11 1.27
CA VAL A 47 -9.51 9.90 1.39
C VAL A 47 -9.08 8.76 0.44
N SER A 48 -8.33 9.05 -0.61
CA SER A 48 -7.78 8.06 -1.54
C SER A 48 -6.39 7.54 -1.13
N GLY A 49 -5.84 8.07 -0.03
CA GLY A 49 -4.47 7.77 0.42
C GLY A 49 -3.39 8.55 -0.35
N LEU A 50 -3.77 9.59 -1.11
CA LEU A 50 -2.84 10.48 -1.79
C LEU A 50 -2.25 11.47 -0.79
N PRO A 51 -0.89 11.57 -0.66
CA PRO A 51 -0.26 12.50 0.26
C PRO A 51 -0.55 13.96 -0.06
N GLU A 52 -1.10 14.71 0.89
CA GLU A 52 -1.33 16.15 0.76
C GLU A 52 -0.36 16.99 1.59
N GLU A 53 0.09 16.48 2.74
CA GLU A 53 1.01 17.20 3.62
C GLU A 53 2.04 16.28 4.26
N LEU A 54 3.20 16.83 4.62
CA LEU A 54 4.19 16.23 5.51
C LEU A 54 4.42 17.14 6.70
N THR A 55 4.39 16.58 7.90
CA THR A 55 4.80 17.28 9.13
C THR A 55 6.06 16.66 9.72
N SER A 56 6.85 17.48 10.40
CA SER A 56 7.97 17.02 11.22
C SER A 56 7.46 16.29 12.48
N ALA A 57 8.39 15.69 13.24
CA ALA A 57 8.09 15.10 14.54
C ALA A 57 7.57 16.12 15.57
N ASP A 58 7.86 17.40 15.37
CA ASP A 58 7.38 18.50 16.23
C ASP A 58 6.03 19.06 15.75
N GLY A 59 5.44 18.50 14.71
CA GLY A 59 4.15 18.91 14.14
C GLY A 59 4.24 20.11 13.19
N GLU A 60 5.44 20.51 12.77
CA GLU A 60 5.61 21.61 11.83
C GLU A 60 5.34 21.14 10.40
N LEU A 61 4.57 21.90 9.61
CA LEU A 61 4.32 21.63 8.19
C LEU A 61 5.62 21.81 7.40
N ILE A 62 6.07 20.76 6.71
CA ILE A 62 7.31 20.72 5.95
C ILE A 62 7.07 20.76 4.45
N TRP A 63 6.00 20.13 3.99
CA TRP A 63 5.64 20.02 2.60
C TRP A 63 4.13 19.95 2.47
N GLN A 64 3.60 20.55 1.41
CA GLN A 64 2.20 20.43 1.03
C GLN A 64 2.04 20.35 -0.49
N ALA A 65 0.99 19.66 -0.93
CA ALA A 65 0.59 19.61 -2.33
C ALA A 65 -0.93 19.63 -2.48
N ARG A 66 -1.37 20.09 -3.64
CA ARG A 66 -2.77 20.05 -4.06
C ARG A 66 -2.84 19.41 -5.45
N TYR A 67 -3.87 18.62 -5.67
CA TYR A 67 -3.98 17.80 -6.87
C TYR A 67 -5.30 18.04 -7.59
N LYS A 68 -5.27 17.79 -8.90
CA LYS A 68 -6.48 17.50 -9.68
C LYS A 68 -6.95 16.09 -9.37
N VAL A 69 -8.19 15.79 -9.76
CA VAL A 69 -8.86 14.50 -9.51
C VAL A 69 -8.03 13.29 -9.96
N TRP A 70 -7.25 13.41 -11.02
CA TRP A 70 -6.40 12.34 -11.56
C TRP A 70 -4.96 12.37 -11.05
N GLY A 71 -4.69 13.07 -9.93
CA GLY A 71 -3.40 13.04 -9.25
C GLY A 71 -2.32 13.97 -9.83
N ASN A 72 -2.67 14.81 -10.82
CA ASN A 72 -1.76 15.85 -11.29
C ASN A 72 -1.64 16.95 -10.24
N ALA A 73 -0.41 17.23 -9.77
CA ALA A 73 -0.15 18.30 -8.82
C ALA A 73 -0.34 19.67 -9.46
N VAL A 74 -1.26 20.48 -8.92
CA VAL A 74 -1.45 21.87 -9.31
C VAL A 74 -0.63 22.84 -8.48
N GLN A 75 -0.24 22.41 -7.28
CA GLN A 75 0.61 23.14 -6.36
C GLN A 75 1.43 22.13 -5.56
N GLU A 76 2.72 22.39 -5.42
CA GLU A 76 3.63 21.62 -4.56
C GLU A 76 4.60 22.61 -3.93
N GLU A 77 4.65 22.66 -2.61
CA GLU A 77 5.46 23.60 -1.85
C GLU A 77 6.22 22.92 -0.73
N TRP A 78 7.49 23.29 -0.61
CA TRP A 78 8.30 23.00 0.57
C TRP A 78 8.30 24.23 1.46
N VAL A 79 7.82 24.07 2.70
CA VAL A 79 7.79 25.14 3.67
C VAL A 79 9.18 25.27 4.29
N ALA A 80 9.91 26.32 3.91
CA ALA A 80 11.20 26.62 4.50
C ALA A 80 11.01 27.17 5.92
N HIS A 81 11.27 26.35 6.93
CA HIS A 81 11.34 26.83 8.30
C HIS A 81 12.68 27.53 8.53
N VAL A 82 12.66 28.86 8.53
CA VAL A 82 13.72 29.64 9.18
C VAL A 82 13.46 29.48 10.68
N ALA A 83 14.23 28.62 11.33
CA ALA A 83 14.18 28.51 12.77
C ALA A 83 14.56 29.85 13.41
N GLN A 84 13.59 30.70 13.66
CA GLN A 84 13.71 31.84 14.55
C GLN A 84 13.72 31.29 15.98
N ARG A 85 14.90 30.89 16.46
CA ARG A 85 15.10 30.79 17.92
C ARG A 85 14.94 32.19 18.50
N PRO A 86 14.05 32.39 19.48
CA PRO A 86 14.07 33.63 20.26
C PRO A 86 15.46 33.75 20.87
N THR A 87 16.19 34.80 20.49
CA THR A 87 17.47 35.13 21.13
C THR A 87 17.18 35.43 22.59
N PRO A 88 17.80 34.70 23.57
CA PRO A 88 17.76 35.14 24.92
C PRO A 88 18.55 36.44 24.98
N THR A 89 17.91 37.56 25.34
CA THR A 89 18.55 38.79 25.67
C THR A 89 19.26 38.60 27.02
N TRP A 90 20.51 38.22 26.99
CA TRP A 90 21.57 38.48 28.00
C TRP A 90 22.88 37.85 27.51
N GLY A 91 23.74 38.68 27.04
CA GLY A 91 25.20 38.71 27.04
C GLY A 91 26.01 37.44 26.80
N VAL A 92 26.86 37.56 25.77
CA VAL A 92 28.16 36.93 25.53
C VAL A 92 28.18 35.49 24.97
N ALA A 93 28.67 35.46 23.82
CA ALA A 93 29.69 34.66 23.14
C ALA A 93 29.28 34.16 21.79
N GLN A 94 30.01 34.65 20.84
CA GLN A 94 30.15 34.17 19.49
C GLN A 94 30.43 32.65 19.47
N GLY A 95 29.45 31.90 19.07
CA GLY A 95 29.59 30.57 18.56
C GLY A 95 28.59 30.46 17.43
N ALA A 96 29.05 30.55 16.18
CA ALA A 96 28.20 30.36 15.03
C ALA A 96 27.57 28.96 15.12
N ALA A 97 26.30 28.91 15.56
CA ALA A 97 25.50 27.71 15.44
C ALA A 97 25.36 27.46 13.94
N ARG A 98 26.14 26.53 13.40
CA ARG A 98 25.89 25.92 12.10
C ARG A 98 24.60 25.14 12.23
N THR A 99 23.47 25.81 12.03
CA THR A 99 22.23 25.14 11.69
C THR A 99 22.41 24.62 10.27
N SER A 100 22.91 23.43 10.12
CA SER A 100 22.72 22.67 8.91
C SER A 100 21.21 22.43 8.80
N ALA A 101 20.51 23.33 8.12
CA ALA A 101 19.12 23.11 7.77
C ALA A 101 19.12 21.86 6.88
N HIS A 102 18.63 20.75 7.45
CA HIS A 102 18.37 19.57 6.64
C HIS A 102 17.33 19.96 5.58
N VAL A 103 17.75 19.95 4.31
CA VAL A 103 16.82 20.18 3.20
C VAL A 103 16.13 18.84 2.95
N PRO A 104 14.84 18.74 3.24
CA PRO A 104 14.10 17.49 3.00
C PRO A 104 14.17 17.12 1.53
N ARG A 105 14.30 15.84 1.26
CA ARG A 105 14.30 15.34 -0.12
C ARG A 105 12.92 15.49 -0.75
N PRO A 106 12.84 15.55 -2.09
CA PRO A 106 11.58 15.60 -2.80
C PRO A 106 10.62 14.48 -2.35
N GLN A 107 9.35 14.84 -2.17
CA GLN A 107 8.28 13.91 -1.89
C GLN A 107 7.68 13.43 -3.23
N ASN A 108 7.82 12.13 -3.53
CA ASN A 108 7.47 11.57 -4.83
C ASN A 108 6.33 10.53 -4.78
N LEU A 109 5.83 10.15 -3.61
CA LEU A 109 4.65 9.28 -3.54
C LEU A 109 3.44 10.01 -4.13
N ARG A 110 2.61 9.27 -4.86
CA ARG A 110 1.39 9.74 -5.50
C ARG A 110 0.23 8.82 -5.08
N PHE A 111 -0.73 8.51 -5.95
CA PHE A 111 -1.74 7.52 -5.63
C PHE A 111 -1.11 6.22 -5.12
N GLN A 112 -1.85 5.43 -4.37
CA GLN A 112 -1.37 4.20 -3.77
C GLN A 112 -0.64 3.30 -4.80
N GLY A 113 0.63 3.03 -4.54
CA GLY A 113 1.52 2.29 -5.45
C GLY A 113 2.26 3.13 -6.48
N GLN A 114 2.01 4.44 -6.56
CA GLN A 114 2.63 5.34 -7.54
C GLN A 114 3.80 6.14 -6.97
N TYR A 115 4.80 6.37 -7.80
CA TYR A 115 5.98 7.18 -7.53
C TYR A 115 6.27 8.14 -8.68
N LEU A 116 6.31 9.45 -8.40
CA LEU A 116 6.59 10.48 -9.40
C LEU A 116 8.02 10.36 -9.93
N ASP A 117 8.15 10.20 -11.21
CA ASP A 117 9.37 10.48 -11.97
C ASP A 117 9.39 11.98 -12.33
N ARG A 118 10.27 12.73 -11.68
CA ARG A 118 10.35 14.19 -11.86
C ARG A 118 10.96 14.62 -13.19
N GLU A 119 11.63 13.72 -13.88
CA GLU A 119 12.22 14.03 -15.20
C GLU A 119 11.15 14.02 -16.29
N THR A 120 10.22 13.06 -16.21
CA THR A 120 9.17 12.87 -17.22
C THR A 120 7.82 13.45 -16.80
N GLY A 121 7.58 13.67 -15.50
CA GLY A 121 6.28 14.03 -14.95
C GLY A 121 5.31 12.86 -14.85
N LEU A 122 5.72 11.66 -15.26
CA LEU A 122 4.91 10.45 -15.18
C LEU A 122 4.98 9.83 -13.78
N HIS A 123 3.98 9.03 -13.42
CA HIS A 123 4.01 8.25 -12.21
C HIS A 123 4.37 6.79 -12.52
N TYR A 124 5.52 6.33 -12.02
CA TYR A 124 5.88 4.92 -12.07
C TYR A 124 4.95 4.11 -11.15
N ASN A 125 4.32 3.09 -11.70
CA ASN A 125 3.37 2.24 -10.99
C ASN A 125 3.69 0.76 -11.28
N THR A 126 4.79 0.27 -10.74
CA THR A 126 5.33 -1.10 -10.80
C THR A 126 5.46 -1.66 -12.22
N PHE A 127 4.37 -1.94 -12.93
CA PHE A 127 4.37 -2.54 -14.27
C PHE A 127 4.05 -1.55 -15.38
N ARG A 128 3.54 -0.36 -15.06
CA ARG A 128 3.16 0.66 -16.02
C ARG A 128 3.59 2.06 -15.59
N PHE A 129 3.59 2.99 -16.52
CA PHE A 129 3.69 4.41 -16.25
C PHE A 129 2.31 5.06 -16.43
N TYR A 130 1.92 5.85 -15.45
CA TYR A 130 0.67 6.59 -15.43
C TYR A 130 0.92 8.06 -15.74
N ASP A 131 0.11 8.61 -16.62
CA ASP A 131 0.12 10.03 -16.97
C ASP A 131 -1.03 10.74 -16.24
N PRO A 132 -0.72 11.58 -15.24
CA PRO A 132 -1.74 12.25 -14.44
C PRO A 132 -2.45 13.39 -15.19
N ASP A 133 -1.90 13.88 -16.31
CA ASP A 133 -2.54 14.91 -17.13
C ASP A 133 -3.73 14.36 -17.91
N ILE A 134 -3.63 13.14 -18.38
CA ILE A 134 -4.68 12.46 -19.16
C ILE A 134 -5.40 11.37 -18.36
N GLY A 135 -5.02 11.12 -17.11
CA GLY A 135 -5.69 10.22 -16.19
C GLY A 135 -5.67 8.74 -16.58
N ARG A 136 -4.59 8.29 -17.25
CA ARG A 136 -4.46 6.89 -17.70
C ARG A 136 -3.01 6.44 -17.80
N PHE A 137 -2.83 5.12 -17.93
CA PHE A 137 -1.52 4.56 -18.27
C PHE A 137 -1.12 4.89 -19.72
N ILE A 138 0.19 5.05 -19.96
CA ILE A 138 0.75 5.28 -21.30
C ILE A 138 1.10 3.97 -22.01
N ASN A 139 1.19 2.87 -21.26
CA ASN A 139 1.47 1.53 -21.78
C ASN A 139 0.22 0.66 -21.66
N PRO A 140 -0.02 -0.25 -22.63
CA PRO A 140 -1.13 -1.19 -22.52
C PRO A 140 -0.93 -2.13 -21.32
N ASP A 141 -2.02 -2.62 -20.78
CA ASP A 141 -2.02 -3.54 -19.65
C ASP A 141 -1.30 -4.86 -20.01
N PRO A 142 -0.23 -5.26 -19.29
CA PRO A 142 0.48 -6.50 -19.57
C PRO A 142 -0.37 -7.77 -19.31
N ILE A 143 -1.45 -7.67 -18.52
CA ILE A 143 -2.41 -8.76 -18.31
C ILE A 143 -3.58 -8.73 -19.31
N GLY A 144 -3.59 -7.76 -20.23
CA GLY A 144 -4.59 -7.64 -21.28
C GLY A 144 -6.01 -7.48 -20.74
N LEU A 145 -6.96 -8.24 -21.30
CA LEU A 145 -8.38 -8.18 -20.90
C LEU A 145 -8.65 -8.59 -19.45
N LEU A 146 -7.69 -9.20 -18.75
CA LEU A 146 -7.82 -9.51 -17.34
C LEU A 146 -7.79 -8.25 -16.45
N GLY A 147 -7.17 -7.16 -16.93
CA GLY A 147 -7.19 -5.85 -16.29
C GLY A 147 -8.39 -4.98 -16.65
N GLY A 148 -9.23 -5.42 -17.59
CA GLY A 148 -10.41 -4.70 -18.06
C GLY A 148 -10.45 -4.54 -19.58
N LEU A 149 -11.56 -4.00 -20.08
CA LEU A 149 -11.75 -3.77 -21.52
C LEU A 149 -10.89 -2.62 -22.08
N ASN A 150 -10.55 -1.66 -21.23
CA ASN A 150 -9.69 -0.53 -21.60
C ASN A 150 -8.27 -0.77 -21.07
N PHE A 151 -7.36 -1.18 -21.93
CA PHE A 151 -5.96 -1.53 -21.60
C PHE A 151 -5.14 -0.38 -21.02
N TYR A 152 -5.64 0.85 -21.07
CA TYR A 152 -4.95 2.04 -20.56
C TYR A 152 -5.61 2.65 -19.33
N GLN A 153 -6.72 2.08 -18.86
CA GLN A 153 -7.46 2.61 -17.73
C GLN A 153 -6.66 2.44 -16.42
N TYR A 154 -6.63 3.50 -15.60
CA TYR A 154 -6.16 3.41 -14.22
C TYR A 154 -7.29 2.86 -13.33
N ALA A 155 -8.39 3.57 -13.23
CA ALA A 155 -9.52 3.21 -12.38
C ALA A 155 -10.82 3.83 -12.92
N PRO A 156 -12.00 3.24 -12.63
CA PRO A 156 -13.28 3.86 -12.94
C PRO A 156 -13.54 5.16 -12.17
N ASN A 157 -13.03 5.23 -10.94
CA ASN A 157 -13.12 6.38 -10.05
C ASN A 157 -11.84 6.52 -9.22
N PRO A 158 -10.99 7.52 -9.46
CA PRO A 158 -9.70 7.65 -8.78
C PRO A 158 -9.80 8.07 -7.31
N VAL A 159 -10.98 8.50 -6.83
CA VAL A 159 -11.19 8.88 -5.43
C VAL A 159 -11.41 7.65 -4.54
N GLY A 160 -12.03 6.61 -5.05
CA GLY A 160 -12.35 5.41 -4.27
C GLY A 160 -11.66 4.13 -4.77
N TRP A 161 -11.04 4.15 -5.94
CA TRP A 161 -10.40 2.98 -6.54
C TRP A 161 -8.90 3.16 -6.62
N ILE A 162 -8.16 2.10 -6.35
CA ILE A 162 -6.69 2.08 -6.44
C ILE A 162 -6.23 0.97 -7.39
N ASP A 163 -5.07 1.18 -8.01
CA ASP A 163 -4.35 0.17 -8.78
C ASP A 163 -2.86 0.17 -8.36
N PRO A 164 -2.52 -0.45 -7.23
CA PRO A 164 -1.18 -0.34 -6.63
C PRO A 164 -0.06 -0.95 -7.49
N PHE A 165 -0.41 -1.84 -8.41
CA PHE A 165 0.56 -2.51 -9.27
C PHE A 165 0.56 -2.02 -10.72
N GLY A 166 -0.41 -1.20 -11.09
CA GLY A 166 -0.61 -0.87 -12.50
C GLY A 166 -1.05 -2.08 -13.34
N LEU A 167 -1.98 -2.90 -12.81
CA LEU A 167 -2.51 -4.08 -13.48
C LEU A 167 -4.04 -4.13 -13.45
N ALA A 168 -4.63 -3.94 -12.27
CA ALA A 168 -6.06 -3.99 -12.06
C ALA A 168 -6.45 -3.10 -10.90
N SER A 169 -7.39 -2.21 -11.15
CA SER A 169 -7.93 -1.34 -10.12
C SER A 169 -9.00 -2.06 -9.29
N TYR A 170 -9.03 -1.75 -8.00
CA TYR A 170 -10.08 -2.20 -7.09
C TYR A 170 -10.46 -1.06 -6.13
N ASP A 171 -11.65 -1.14 -5.56
CA ASP A 171 -12.10 -0.22 -4.51
C ASP A 171 -11.74 -0.81 -3.14
N PRO A 172 -10.75 -0.27 -2.42
CA PRO A 172 -10.38 -0.76 -1.11
C PRO A 172 -11.45 -0.51 -0.04
N GLY A 173 -12.40 0.41 -0.31
CA GLY A 173 -13.51 0.71 0.59
C GLY A 173 -14.75 -0.16 0.38
N VAL A 174 -14.80 -0.96 -0.70
CA VAL A 174 -15.97 -1.80 -1.01
C VAL A 174 -16.08 -2.97 -0.05
N TYR A 175 -14.96 -3.55 0.34
CA TYR A 175 -14.95 -4.68 1.29
C TYR A 175 -13.68 -4.71 2.14
N ASP A 176 -13.85 -5.18 3.37
CA ASP A 176 -12.79 -5.27 4.36
C ASP A 176 -11.94 -6.52 4.12
N VAL A 177 -10.75 -6.35 3.57
CA VAL A 177 -9.78 -7.42 3.35
C VAL A 177 -8.90 -7.57 4.58
N HIS A 178 -9.04 -8.68 5.28
CA HIS A 178 -8.30 -8.95 6.51
C HIS A 178 -6.90 -9.48 6.28
N PHE A 179 -6.68 -10.17 5.16
CA PHE A 179 -5.39 -10.70 4.75
C PHE A 179 -5.38 -11.08 3.28
N GLU A 180 -4.22 -10.92 2.63
CA GLU A 180 -3.99 -11.33 1.25
C GLU A 180 -2.96 -12.46 1.17
N ALA A 181 -3.31 -13.54 0.44
CA ALA A 181 -2.41 -14.64 0.14
C ALA A 181 -2.18 -14.74 -1.36
N ARG A 182 -0.97 -15.14 -1.75
CA ARG A 182 -0.57 -15.29 -3.15
C ARG A 182 -0.35 -16.75 -3.49
N LEU A 183 -1.15 -17.28 -4.41
CA LEU A 183 -0.95 -18.64 -4.93
C LEU A 183 0.17 -18.63 -5.97
N PRO A 184 1.10 -19.59 -5.93
CA PRO A 184 2.02 -19.83 -7.04
C PRO A 184 1.27 -20.31 -8.29
N LYS A 185 1.81 -20.03 -9.47
CA LYS A 185 1.11 -20.28 -10.75
C LYS A 185 0.73 -21.74 -11.00
N ASP A 186 1.52 -22.67 -10.52
CA ASP A 186 1.26 -24.11 -10.61
C ASP A 186 0.04 -24.56 -9.79
N MET A 187 -0.36 -23.78 -8.79
CA MET A 187 -1.55 -24.03 -8.01
C MET A 187 -2.85 -23.51 -8.65
N TYR A 188 -2.81 -22.62 -9.64
CA TYR A 188 -4.02 -21.96 -10.16
C TYR A 188 -5.14 -22.91 -10.56
N ARG A 189 -4.80 -24.09 -11.07
CA ARG A 189 -5.75 -25.10 -11.54
C ARG A 189 -6.15 -26.15 -10.49
N LEU A 190 -5.60 -26.03 -9.28
CA LEU A 190 -5.93 -26.96 -8.18
C LEU A 190 -7.31 -26.63 -7.60
N THR A 191 -7.76 -27.43 -6.65
CA THR A 191 -9.08 -27.28 -6.02
C THR A 191 -9.13 -26.08 -5.05
N ASP A 192 -10.33 -25.62 -4.71
CA ASP A 192 -10.52 -24.58 -3.69
C ASP A 192 -9.93 -25.02 -2.33
N ALA A 193 -10.03 -26.31 -2.00
CA ALA A 193 -9.45 -26.83 -0.78
C ALA A 193 -7.92 -26.67 -0.74
N GLU A 194 -7.24 -26.87 -1.86
CA GLU A 194 -5.79 -26.68 -1.98
C GLU A 194 -5.44 -25.18 -1.93
N HIS A 195 -6.21 -24.32 -2.61
CA HIS A 195 -6.05 -22.87 -2.54
C HIS A 195 -6.21 -22.34 -1.11
N PHE A 196 -7.27 -22.77 -0.42
CA PHE A 196 -7.55 -22.33 0.95
C PHE A 196 -6.56 -22.90 1.97
N SER A 197 -6.05 -24.10 1.71
CA SER A 197 -4.95 -24.68 2.49
C SER A 197 -3.68 -23.82 2.39
N GLU A 198 -3.35 -23.36 1.20
CA GLU A 198 -2.21 -22.45 0.98
C GLU A 198 -2.48 -21.06 1.57
N GLY A 199 -3.69 -20.51 1.42
CA GLY A 199 -4.11 -19.26 2.06
C GLY A 199 -3.95 -19.32 3.59
N ASN A 200 -4.47 -20.38 4.21
CA ASN A 200 -4.33 -20.60 5.66
C ASN A 200 -2.88 -20.80 6.09
N ARG A 201 -2.04 -21.42 5.26
CA ARG A 201 -0.60 -21.54 5.51
C ARG A 201 0.08 -20.19 5.56
N GLN A 202 -0.17 -19.33 4.58
CA GLN A 202 0.40 -17.99 4.53
C GLN A 202 -0.08 -17.13 5.69
N LEU A 203 -1.39 -17.17 5.99
CA LEU A 203 -1.99 -16.48 7.13
C LEU A 203 -1.38 -16.92 8.47
N HIS A 204 -1.17 -18.23 8.67
CA HIS A 204 -0.50 -18.75 9.86
C HIS A 204 0.86 -18.12 10.09
N TYR A 205 1.70 -18.07 9.05
CA TYR A 205 3.03 -17.47 9.18
C TYR A 205 2.98 -15.95 9.33
N ALA A 206 2.03 -15.28 8.70
CA ALA A 206 1.82 -13.85 8.89
C ALA A 206 1.45 -13.51 10.35
N ILE A 207 0.45 -14.19 10.90
CA ILE A 207 0.04 -14.05 12.32
C ILE A 207 1.20 -14.32 13.27
N LYS A 208 2.02 -15.33 12.98
CA LYS A 208 3.18 -15.68 13.81
C LYS A 208 4.26 -14.59 13.83
N ASN A 209 4.40 -13.86 12.73
CA ASN A 209 5.44 -12.84 12.54
C ASN A 209 4.95 -11.42 12.82
N ASP A 210 3.63 -11.19 12.86
CA ASP A 210 3.01 -9.88 13.09
C ASP A 210 2.01 -9.94 14.26
N PRO A 211 2.41 -9.52 15.46
CA PRO A 211 1.54 -9.50 16.64
C PRO A 211 0.34 -8.55 16.51
N VAL A 212 0.45 -7.50 15.70
CA VAL A 212 -0.64 -6.53 15.48
C VAL A 212 -1.73 -7.18 14.64
N LEU A 213 -1.35 -7.81 13.52
CA LEU A 213 -2.26 -8.61 12.70
C LEU A 213 -2.92 -9.74 13.53
N ALA A 214 -2.13 -10.44 14.32
CA ALA A 214 -2.63 -11.51 15.20
C ALA A 214 -3.71 -11.00 16.15
N SER A 215 -3.45 -9.86 16.82
CA SER A 215 -4.37 -9.25 17.77
C SER A 215 -5.67 -8.77 17.10
N ALA A 216 -5.54 -8.13 15.94
CA ALA A 216 -6.68 -7.61 15.18
C ALA A 216 -7.61 -8.74 14.68
N LEU A 217 -7.02 -9.79 14.12
CA LEU A 217 -7.76 -10.96 13.65
C LEU A 217 -8.41 -11.74 14.79
N GLU A 218 -7.69 -11.94 15.90
CA GLU A 218 -8.23 -12.66 17.07
C GLU A 218 -9.35 -11.89 17.74
N ALA A 219 -9.29 -10.57 17.81
CA ALA A 219 -10.36 -9.72 18.33
C ALA A 219 -11.64 -9.81 17.50
N ARG A 220 -11.53 -9.94 16.18
CA ARG A 220 -12.67 -10.02 15.26
C ARG A 220 -13.17 -11.45 15.07
N TYR A 221 -12.28 -12.42 15.04
CA TYR A 221 -12.53 -13.83 14.78
C TYR A 221 -11.85 -14.70 15.84
N PRO A 222 -12.39 -14.77 17.06
CA PRO A 222 -11.77 -15.51 18.17
C PRO A 222 -11.48 -16.98 17.81
N GLY A 223 -10.23 -17.42 17.98
CA GLY A 223 -9.76 -18.76 17.65
C GLY A 223 -9.22 -18.93 16.23
N ILE A 224 -9.15 -17.87 15.42
CA ILE A 224 -8.62 -17.95 14.06
C ILE A 224 -7.15 -18.37 14.04
N SER A 225 -6.34 -17.89 14.98
CA SER A 225 -4.91 -18.21 15.07
C SER A 225 -4.66 -19.71 15.29
N GLU A 226 -5.47 -20.34 16.15
CA GLU A 226 -5.43 -21.79 16.37
C GLU A 226 -5.96 -22.55 15.16
N TYR A 227 -7.01 -22.05 14.53
CA TYR A 227 -7.60 -22.71 13.37
C TYR A 227 -6.65 -22.79 12.18
N VAL A 228 -5.92 -21.71 11.87
CA VAL A 228 -4.97 -21.70 10.74
C VAL A 228 -3.64 -22.36 11.06
N ALA A 229 -3.40 -22.74 12.30
CA ALA A 229 -2.22 -23.53 12.67
C ALA A 229 -2.21 -24.89 11.97
N PRO A 230 -1.03 -25.46 11.69
CA PRO A 230 -0.92 -26.77 11.07
C PRO A 230 -1.57 -27.84 11.95
N THR A 231 -2.19 -28.82 11.31
CA THR A 231 -2.73 -30.02 11.97
C THR A 231 -1.61 -30.86 12.58
N ARG A 232 -1.95 -31.90 13.34
CA ARG A 232 -0.96 -32.86 13.87
C ARG A 232 -0.13 -33.54 12.79
N LEU A 233 -0.62 -33.56 11.54
CA LEU A 233 0.06 -34.15 10.38
C LEU A 233 0.91 -33.09 9.63
N GLY A 234 1.00 -31.84 10.12
CA GLY A 234 1.74 -30.77 9.47
C GLY A 234 1.04 -30.15 8.25
N THR A 235 -0.22 -30.52 7.98
CA THR A 235 -1.02 -29.98 6.87
C THR A 235 -1.89 -28.80 7.34
N PHE A 236 -2.33 -27.97 6.40
CA PHE A 236 -3.23 -26.87 6.67
C PHE A 236 -4.65 -27.18 6.20
N ARG A 237 -5.66 -26.60 6.86
CA ARG A 237 -7.07 -26.86 6.54
C ARG A 237 -7.43 -26.25 5.19
N GLY A 238 -8.11 -27.00 4.34
CA GLY A 238 -8.60 -26.56 3.03
C GLY A 238 -9.95 -25.81 3.09
N ARG A 239 -10.23 -25.10 4.18
CA ARG A 239 -11.44 -24.28 4.38
C ARG A 239 -11.07 -23.03 5.13
N ALA A 240 -11.79 -21.93 4.88
CA ALA A 240 -11.66 -20.70 5.66
C ALA A 240 -12.21 -20.91 7.09
N PHE A 241 -11.79 -20.04 8.01
CA PHE A 241 -12.32 -20.01 9.38
C PHE A 241 -13.81 -19.65 9.39
N SER A 242 -14.53 -20.08 10.42
CA SER A 242 -15.96 -19.75 10.58
C SER A 242 -16.16 -18.24 10.58
N GLY A 243 -17.15 -17.74 9.84
CA GLY A 243 -17.39 -16.30 9.66
C GLY A 243 -16.54 -15.64 8.58
N THR A 244 -15.51 -16.32 8.05
CA THR A 244 -14.70 -15.80 6.95
C THR A 244 -14.84 -16.62 5.67
N THR A 245 -14.34 -16.10 4.57
CA THR A 245 -14.13 -16.84 3.32
C THR A 245 -12.86 -16.37 2.61
N TRP A 246 -12.26 -17.26 1.83
CA TRP A 246 -11.21 -16.89 0.89
C TRP A 246 -11.85 -16.50 -0.43
N HIS A 247 -11.81 -15.21 -0.74
CA HIS A 247 -12.26 -14.67 -2.02
C HIS A 247 -11.14 -14.80 -3.05
N HIS A 248 -11.44 -15.41 -4.21
CA HIS A 248 -10.55 -15.41 -5.37
C HIS A 248 -10.72 -14.08 -6.11
N HIS A 249 -9.71 -13.23 -6.08
CA HIS A 249 -9.78 -11.90 -6.70
C HIS A 249 -10.08 -12.02 -8.21
N GLY A 250 -11.07 -11.28 -8.69
CA GLY A 250 -11.59 -11.44 -10.04
C GLY A 250 -10.62 -11.08 -11.17
N GLN A 251 -9.70 -10.16 -10.88
CA GLN A 251 -8.81 -9.56 -11.87
C GLN A 251 -7.34 -9.96 -11.67
N VAL A 252 -6.91 -10.19 -10.43
CA VAL A 252 -5.50 -10.51 -10.12
C VAL A 252 -5.34 -12.01 -9.97
N GLY A 253 -4.68 -12.65 -10.94
CA GLY A 253 -4.44 -14.08 -10.91
C GLY A 253 -3.63 -14.52 -9.69
N GLY A 254 -4.13 -15.55 -8.98
CA GLY A 254 -3.49 -16.12 -7.81
C GLY A 254 -3.67 -15.33 -6.52
N LEU A 255 -4.36 -14.21 -6.53
CA LEU A 255 -4.66 -13.45 -5.32
C LEU A 255 -5.88 -14.03 -4.61
N LEU A 256 -5.70 -14.45 -3.35
CA LEU A 256 -6.76 -14.80 -2.42
C LEU A 256 -6.87 -13.73 -1.34
N GLN A 257 -8.08 -13.30 -1.05
CA GLN A 257 -8.37 -12.31 -0.01
C GLN A 257 -9.23 -12.95 1.08
N LEU A 258 -8.78 -12.89 2.34
CA LEU A 258 -9.59 -13.29 3.48
C LEU A 258 -10.56 -12.15 3.80
N VAL A 259 -11.85 -12.42 3.69
CA VAL A 259 -12.92 -11.44 3.87
C VAL A 259 -14.00 -11.99 4.77
N ASP A 260 -14.86 -11.12 5.32
CA ASP A 260 -16.05 -11.54 6.06
C ASP A 260 -17.01 -12.27 5.14
N ARG A 261 -17.51 -13.43 5.57
CA ARG A 261 -18.38 -14.28 4.77
C ARG A 261 -19.76 -13.68 4.52
N ALA A 262 -20.31 -13.01 5.52
CA ALA A 262 -21.64 -12.39 5.40
C ALA A 262 -21.55 -11.16 4.49
N ASP A 263 -20.49 -10.38 4.61
CA ASP A 263 -20.21 -9.25 3.74
C ASP A 263 -20.04 -9.71 2.29
N HIS A 264 -19.18 -10.70 2.05
CA HIS A 264 -18.97 -11.27 0.71
C HIS A 264 -20.27 -11.80 0.08
N ALA A 265 -21.15 -12.43 0.88
CA ALA A 265 -22.41 -12.95 0.38
C ALA A 265 -23.41 -11.83 0.06
N SER A 266 -23.50 -10.79 0.88
CA SER A 266 -24.43 -9.68 0.71
C SER A 266 -24.04 -8.73 -0.42
N ARG A 267 -22.74 -8.57 -0.68
CA ARG A 267 -22.15 -7.67 -1.68
C ARG A 267 -21.46 -8.44 -2.82
N HIS A 268 -22.00 -9.60 -3.17
CA HIS A 268 -21.38 -10.50 -4.16
C HIS A 268 -21.05 -9.83 -5.50
N LEU A 269 -21.85 -8.89 -5.99
CA LEU A 269 -21.60 -8.17 -7.24
C LEU A 269 -20.44 -7.15 -7.11
N ASP A 270 -20.20 -6.62 -5.92
CA ASP A 270 -19.08 -5.71 -5.67
C ASP A 270 -17.75 -6.48 -5.69
N TYR A 271 -17.75 -7.70 -5.12
CA TYR A 271 -16.61 -8.61 -5.20
C TYR A 271 -16.37 -9.17 -6.60
N HIS A 272 -17.43 -9.28 -7.39
CA HIS A 272 -17.43 -9.90 -8.71
C HIS A 272 -18.19 -9.01 -9.72
N ALA A 273 -17.59 -7.90 -10.12
CA ALA A 273 -18.21 -6.85 -10.95
C ALA A 273 -18.89 -7.36 -12.24
N ASN A 274 -18.50 -8.54 -12.75
CA ASN A 274 -19.08 -9.18 -13.90
C ASN A 274 -19.93 -10.43 -13.53
N GLY A 275 -20.25 -10.63 -12.26
CA GLY A 275 -20.89 -11.83 -11.74
C GLY A 275 -20.02 -13.10 -11.85
N VAL A 276 -18.75 -12.95 -12.24
CA VAL A 276 -17.81 -14.06 -12.48
C VAL A 276 -16.66 -13.95 -11.49
N GLY A 277 -16.54 -14.92 -10.60
CA GLY A 277 -15.43 -14.98 -9.63
C GLY A 277 -14.08 -15.22 -10.29
N GLY A 278 -13.02 -14.79 -9.63
CA GLY A 278 -11.63 -14.95 -10.09
C GLY A 278 -11.27 -16.40 -10.41
N ARG A 279 -11.89 -17.35 -9.72
CA ARG A 279 -11.78 -18.77 -10.00
C ARG A 279 -12.04 -19.15 -11.46
N ASN A 280 -13.04 -18.53 -12.07
CA ASN A 280 -13.36 -18.75 -13.49
C ASN A 280 -12.42 -18.01 -14.43
N THR A 281 -11.84 -16.91 -13.96
CA THR A 281 -10.98 -16.06 -14.79
C THR A 281 -9.58 -16.63 -14.93
N TRP A 282 -8.99 -17.12 -13.82
CA TRP A 282 -7.60 -17.58 -13.80
C TRP A 282 -7.41 -18.95 -13.13
N GLY A 283 -8.39 -19.46 -12.40
CA GLY A 283 -8.27 -20.65 -11.55
C GLY A 283 -8.84 -21.94 -12.12
N GLY A 284 -9.35 -21.97 -13.37
CA GLY A 284 -9.81 -23.18 -14.05
C GLY A 284 -11.01 -23.88 -13.40
N GLY A 285 -11.79 -23.20 -12.54
CA GLY A 285 -12.91 -23.76 -11.81
C GLY A 285 -14.26 -23.14 -12.17
N THR A 286 -15.34 -23.85 -11.84
CA THR A 286 -16.74 -23.38 -11.98
C THR A 286 -17.20 -22.75 -10.67
N GLY A 287 -17.25 -21.41 -10.63
CA GLY A 287 -18.01 -20.61 -9.66
C GLY A 287 -17.45 -20.54 -8.24
N CYS A 288 -17.47 -19.32 -7.69
CA CYS A 288 -17.50 -19.15 -6.22
C CYS A 288 -18.83 -19.74 -5.72
N ARG A 289 -18.77 -20.77 -4.88
CA ARG A 289 -19.92 -21.30 -4.14
C ARG A 289 -19.86 -20.81 -2.71
#